data_d75338e4ca58a97565290db65252500e
#
_entry.id   d75338e4ca58a97565290db65252500e
#
_cell.length_a   1.000
_cell.length_b   1.000
_cell.length_c   1.000
_cell.angle_alpha   90.00
_cell.angle_beta   90.00
_cell.angle_gamma   90.00
#
_symmetry.space_group_name_H-M   'P 1'
#
loop_
_entity.id
_entity.type
_entity.pdbx_description
1 polymer ?
#
loop_
_entity_poly.entity_id
_entity_poly.type
_entity_poly.pdbx_seq_one_letter_code
_entity_poly.pdbx_strand_id
1 'polypeptide(L)'
;MRPVLPLIPWLLLVSSCASPPKPPAVDESAKRPANSAMAVELQVCKNDLQNTRILATESSRLAESNAATLERLAAREQALTAIQVPQANSVFTVRFEFGSTRVVVPPDAASALIEDARSAPLVLLRGRTDGATDAPAESRIARDRANAVRDYLVGAGVDPARIRATYQPAGDHAADNSSPSGKGMNRRVEIEVYRALPVAVSSSAAAMP
;
A
#
# COMPACT_ATOMS: atom_id res chain seq x y z
N MET A 1 -54.93 -24.81 33.65
CA MET A 1 -53.66 -25.09 34.34
C MET A 1 -53.03 -23.75 34.70
N ARG A 2 -53.05 -23.40 35.98
CA ARG A 2 -52.54 -22.14 36.51
C ARG A 2 -51.10 -22.34 36.97
N PRO A 3 -50.12 -21.44 36.63
CA PRO A 3 -48.80 -21.51 37.21
C PRO A 3 -48.77 -20.85 38.59
N VAL A 4 -48.20 -21.56 39.56
CA VAL A 4 -47.98 -21.14 40.94
C VAL A 4 -46.68 -20.33 40.98
N LEU A 5 -46.80 -19.08 41.48
CA LEU A 5 -45.65 -18.21 41.76
C LEU A 5 -45.04 -18.60 43.10
N PRO A 6 -43.71 -18.75 43.24
CA PRO A 6 -43.09 -18.88 44.55
C PRO A 6 -42.82 -17.51 45.18
N LEU A 7 -43.33 -17.32 46.37
CA LEU A 7 -43.05 -16.19 47.28
C LEU A 7 -41.59 -16.32 47.80
N ILE A 8 -40.78 -15.31 47.48
CA ILE A 8 -39.44 -15.17 48.05
C ILE A 8 -39.55 -14.34 49.34
N PRO A 9 -39.09 -14.83 50.49
CA PRO A 9 -39.09 -14.08 51.74
C PRO A 9 -37.98 -13.00 51.70
N TRP A 10 -38.35 -11.79 51.95
CA TRP A 10 -37.49 -10.62 52.09
C TRP A 10 -36.75 -10.71 53.42
N LEU A 11 -35.46 -11.07 53.39
CA LEU A 11 -34.56 -11.10 54.54
C LEU A 11 -34.08 -9.66 54.82
N LEU A 12 -34.63 -9.00 55.87
CA LEU A 12 -34.16 -7.73 56.37
C LEU A 12 -32.77 -7.91 57.02
N LEU A 13 -31.72 -7.49 56.30
CA LEU A 13 -30.38 -7.32 56.85
C LEU A 13 -30.34 -6.07 57.71
N VAL A 14 -30.42 -6.23 59.02
CA VAL A 14 -30.17 -5.18 59.99
C VAL A 14 -28.68 -4.89 59.97
N SER A 15 -28.25 -3.84 59.29
CA SER A 15 -26.89 -3.33 59.32
C SER A 15 -26.60 -2.75 60.69
N SER A 16 -25.89 -3.50 61.51
CA SER A 16 -25.33 -3.04 62.79
C SER A 16 -24.22 -2.04 62.47
N CYS A 17 -24.48 -0.76 62.70
CA CYS A 17 -23.44 0.29 62.69
C CYS A 17 -22.56 0.10 63.94
N ALA A 18 -21.59 -0.77 63.85
CA ALA A 18 -20.48 -0.77 64.80
C ALA A 18 -19.58 0.42 64.51
N SER A 19 -19.38 1.28 65.48
CA SER A 19 -18.42 2.40 65.36
C SER A 19 -17.06 1.86 64.99
N PRO A 20 -16.35 2.56 64.06
CA PRO A 20 -15.01 2.08 63.67
C PRO A 20 -14.10 2.02 64.88
N PRO A 21 -13.21 1.00 64.95
CA PRO A 21 -12.27 0.85 66.06
C PRO A 21 -11.46 2.14 66.22
N LYS A 22 -11.38 2.61 67.49
CA LYS A 22 -10.57 3.79 67.80
C LYS A 22 -9.15 3.51 67.41
N PRO A 23 -8.49 4.40 66.63
CA PRO A 23 -7.09 4.23 66.28
C PRO A 23 -6.24 4.07 67.56
N PRO A 24 -5.22 3.23 67.52
CA PRO A 24 -4.34 3.06 68.70
C PRO A 24 -3.79 4.43 69.15
N ALA A 25 -3.84 4.67 70.45
CA ALA A 25 -3.22 5.88 71.00
C ALA A 25 -1.73 5.89 70.72
N VAL A 26 -1.29 6.86 69.89
CA VAL A 26 0.12 7.02 69.56
C VAL A 26 0.80 7.60 70.78
N ASP A 27 1.78 6.90 71.31
CA ASP A 27 2.63 7.42 72.42
C ASP A 27 3.44 8.61 71.88
N GLU A 28 3.05 9.81 72.25
CA GLU A 28 3.66 11.03 71.84
C GLU A 28 5.08 11.23 72.43
N SER A 29 5.40 10.49 73.48
CA SER A 29 6.74 10.54 74.13
C SER A 29 7.81 9.85 73.26
N ALA A 30 7.41 9.02 72.33
CA ALA A 30 8.29 8.30 71.40
C ALA A 30 8.45 9.02 70.04
N LYS A 31 7.78 10.16 69.82
CA LYS A 31 7.91 10.89 68.57
C LYS A 31 9.35 11.46 68.48
N ARG A 32 10.13 10.86 67.61
CA ARG A 32 11.38 11.49 67.17
C ARG A 32 11.02 12.80 66.50
N PRO A 33 11.74 13.91 66.76
CA PRO A 33 11.46 15.17 66.09
C PRO A 33 11.63 14.95 64.57
N ALA A 34 10.51 14.90 63.87
CA ALA A 34 10.49 14.68 62.42
C ALA A 34 11.15 15.83 61.64
N ASN A 35 11.47 16.92 62.31
CA ASN A 35 11.98 18.17 61.76
C ASN A 35 13.46 18.44 62.12
N SER A 36 14.26 17.43 62.41
CA SER A 36 15.71 17.69 62.46
C SER A 36 16.23 17.97 61.05
N ALA A 37 17.11 18.94 60.88
CA ALA A 37 17.64 19.31 59.54
C ALA A 37 18.16 18.09 58.80
N MET A 38 18.86 17.21 59.48
CA MET A 38 19.38 15.95 58.91
C MET A 38 18.26 14.98 58.43
N ALA A 39 17.11 14.91 59.14
CA ALA A 39 16.00 14.07 58.73
C ALA A 39 15.31 14.61 57.49
N VAL A 40 15.21 15.93 57.35
CA VAL A 40 14.68 16.60 56.17
C VAL A 40 15.60 16.40 54.97
N GLU A 41 16.92 16.59 55.13
CA GLU A 41 17.91 16.36 54.08
C GLU A 41 17.91 14.90 53.61
N LEU A 42 17.81 13.94 54.51
CA LEU A 42 17.67 12.51 54.14
C LEU A 42 16.42 12.24 53.35
N GLN A 43 15.30 12.86 53.73
CA GLN A 43 14.03 12.67 52.98
C GLN A 43 14.10 13.29 51.59
N VAL A 44 14.68 14.48 51.46
CA VAL A 44 14.91 15.13 50.15
C VAL A 44 15.79 14.23 49.28
N CYS A 45 16.91 13.75 49.77
CA CYS A 45 17.80 12.86 49.04
C CYS A 45 17.13 11.56 48.61
N LYS A 46 16.29 10.99 49.45
CA LYS A 46 15.48 9.79 49.07
C LYS A 46 14.47 10.08 47.96
N ASN A 47 13.79 11.22 48.04
CA ASN A 47 12.84 11.65 47.03
C ASN A 47 13.53 11.90 45.68
N ASP A 48 14.68 12.56 45.69
CA ASP A 48 15.48 12.84 44.49
C ASP A 48 15.99 11.57 43.84
N LEU A 49 16.46 10.62 44.66
CA LEU A 49 16.87 9.30 44.19
C LEU A 49 15.67 8.54 43.58
N GLN A 50 14.51 8.59 44.19
CA GLN A 50 13.30 7.95 43.68
C GLN A 50 12.85 8.60 42.35
N ASN A 51 12.83 9.93 42.26
CA ASN A 51 12.50 10.66 41.06
C ASN A 51 13.48 10.34 39.92
N THR A 52 14.78 10.29 40.20
CA THR A 52 15.80 9.93 39.23
C THR A 52 15.60 8.50 38.70
N ARG A 53 15.24 7.54 39.56
CA ARG A 53 14.92 6.16 39.16
C ARG A 53 13.70 6.11 38.27
N ILE A 54 12.64 6.85 38.57
CA ILE A 54 11.42 6.93 37.76
C ILE A 54 11.79 7.50 36.38
N LEU A 55 12.49 8.61 36.30
CA LEU A 55 12.92 9.23 35.06
C LEU A 55 13.80 8.28 34.22
N ALA A 56 14.74 7.57 34.83
CA ALA A 56 15.57 6.58 34.14
C ALA A 56 14.74 5.43 33.57
N THR A 57 13.78 4.93 34.34
CA THR A 57 12.87 3.86 33.88
C THR A 57 12.00 4.31 32.72
N GLU A 58 11.40 5.50 32.80
CA GLU A 58 10.59 6.05 31.72
C GLU A 58 11.42 6.32 30.47
N SER A 59 12.64 6.83 30.62
CA SER A 59 13.58 7.05 29.50
C SER A 59 13.93 5.73 28.80
N SER A 60 14.23 4.68 29.56
CA SER A 60 14.50 3.35 29.01
C SER A 60 13.29 2.79 28.26
N ARG A 61 12.11 2.93 28.82
CA ARG A 61 10.85 2.46 28.21
C ARG A 61 10.53 3.20 26.90
N LEU A 62 10.77 4.52 26.88
CA LEU A 62 10.65 5.32 25.66
C LEU A 62 11.66 4.90 24.60
N ALA A 63 12.91 4.64 24.98
CA ALA A 63 13.96 4.19 24.07
C ALA A 63 13.59 2.82 23.44
N GLU A 64 13.11 1.86 24.22
CA GLU A 64 12.66 0.57 23.74
C GLU A 64 11.46 0.70 22.79
N SER A 65 10.49 1.53 23.13
CA SER A 65 9.32 1.79 22.27
C SER A 65 9.71 2.43 20.95
N ASN A 66 10.64 3.39 20.97
CA ASN A 66 11.14 4.05 19.77
C ASN A 66 11.94 3.06 18.90
N ALA A 67 12.80 2.22 19.50
CA ALA A 67 13.53 1.20 18.77
C ALA A 67 12.59 0.21 18.05
N ALA A 68 11.58 -0.29 18.74
CA ALA A 68 10.58 -1.19 18.14
C ALA A 68 9.77 -0.51 17.02
N THR A 69 9.55 0.80 17.10
CA THR A 69 8.87 1.55 16.05
C THR A 69 9.77 1.73 14.83
N LEU A 70 11.05 2.05 15.03
CA LEU A 70 12.03 2.15 13.95
C LEU A 70 12.22 0.84 13.22
N GLU A 71 12.30 -0.29 13.93
CA GLU A 71 12.38 -1.61 13.30
C GLU A 71 11.16 -1.92 12.43
N ARG A 72 9.95 -1.60 12.91
CA ARG A 72 8.73 -1.77 12.11
C ARG A 72 8.71 -0.90 10.86
N LEU A 73 9.17 0.34 10.96
CA LEU A 73 9.25 1.24 9.82
C LEU A 73 10.28 0.76 8.80
N ALA A 74 11.46 0.33 9.24
CA ALA A 74 12.50 -0.23 8.39
C ALA A 74 12.03 -1.50 7.66
N ALA A 75 11.36 -2.41 8.36
CA ALA A 75 10.79 -3.61 7.75
C ALA A 75 9.72 -3.27 6.71
N ARG A 76 8.87 -2.26 6.98
CA ARG A 76 7.86 -1.79 6.03
C ARG A 76 8.50 -1.16 4.78
N GLU A 77 9.54 -0.36 4.96
CA GLU A 77 10.27 0.25 3.85
C GLU A 77 10.94 -0.80 2.96
N GLN A 78 11.59 -1.80 3.57
CA GLN A 78 12.17 -2.93 2.84
C GLN A 78 11.09 -3.71 2.07
N ALA A 79 9.93 -3.98 2.66
CA ALA A 79 8.83 -4.65 1.98
C ALA A 79 8.30 -3.83 0.79
N LEU A 80 8.17 -2.52 0.92
CA LEU A 80 7.75 -1.63 -0.16
C LEU A 80 8.80 -1.59 -1.29
N THR A 81 10.08 -1.53 -0.96
CA THR A 81 11.18 -1.55 -1.93
C THR A 81 11.25 -2.89 -2.67
N ALA A 82 11.05 -4.00 -1.97
CA ALA A 82 11.00 -5.33 -2.58
C ALA A 82 9.83 -5.49 -3.57
N ILE A 83 8.70 -4.81 -3.33
CA ILE A 83 7.56 -4.80 -4.26
C ILE A 83 7.84 -3.93 -5.51
N GLN A 84 8.64 -2.88 -5.39
CA GLN A 84 8.85 -1.92 -6.48
C GLN A 84 9.95 -2.31 -7.48
N VAL A 85 10.96 -3.07 -7.09
CA VAL A 85 12.16 -3.32 -7.92
C VAL A 85 11.94 -4.30 -9.09
N PRO A 86 11.10 -5.35 -9.04
CA PRO A 86 10.94 -6.29 -10.15
C PRO A 86 9.83 -5.97 -11.15
N GLN A 87 9.03 -4.92 -10.96
CA GLN A 87 7.73 -4.77 -11.64
C GLN A 87 7.64 -3.60 -12.63
N ALA A 88 8.75 -2.99 -13.00
CA ALA A 88 8.73 -2.00 -14.08
C ALA A 88 8.34 -2.71 -15.39
N ASN A 89 7.19 -2.32 -15.97
CA ASN A 89 6.79 -2.79 -17.28
C ASN A 89 7.75 -2.26 -18.34
N SER A 90 8.06 -3.10 -19.33
CA SER A 90 8.79 -2.63 -20.51
C SER A 90 7.77 -2.07 -21.51
N VAL A 91 8.06 -0.93 -22.10
CA VAL A 91 7.21 -0.31 -23.12
C VAL A 91 7.97 -0.20 -24.42
N PHE A 92 7.42 -0.80 -25.48
CA PHE A 92 7.95 -0.72 -26.84
C PHE A 92 6.97 -0.03 -27.74
N THR A 93 7.45 0.61 -28.81
CA THR A 93 6.60 1.30 -29.79
C THR A 93 6.96 0.86 -31.21
N VAL A 94 5.98 0.33 -31.93
CA VAL A 94 6.07 0.03 -33.35
C VAL A 94 5.35 1.11 -34.12
N ARG A 95 6.04 1.78 -35.06
CA ARG A 95 5.49 2.83 -35.92
C ARG A 95 5.08 2.28 -37.29
N PHE A 96 4.12 2.94 -37.91
CA PHE A 96 3.56 2.52 -39.19
C PHE A 96 3.58 3.66 -40.22
N GLU A 97 3.84 3.30 -41.45
CA GLU A 97 3.62 4.22 -42.57
C GLU A 97 2.14 4.51 -42.78
N PHE A 98 1.86 5.58 -43.51
CA PHE A 98 0.48 5.96 -43.82
C PHE A 98 -0.24 4.83 -44.55
N GLY A 99 -1.41 4.46 -44.07
CA GLY A 99 -2.23 3.37 -44.60
C GLY A 99 -1.66 1.95 -44.44
N SER A 100 -0.48 1.81 -43.85
CA SER A 100 0.19 0.50 -43.69
C SER A 100 -0.15 -0.18 -42.37
N THR A 101 -0.20 -1.51 -42.42
CA THR A 101 -0.27 -2.43 -41.26
C THR A 101 0.97 -3.32 -41.15
N ARG A 102 1.97 -3.09 -42.04
CA ARG A 102 3.21 -3.88 -42.05
C ARG A 102 4.04 -3.58 -40.82
N VAL A 103 4.36 -4.61 -40.04
CA VAL A 103 5.25 -4.53 -38.87
C VAL A 103 6.70 -4.47 -39.33
N VAL A 104 7.40 -3.42 -38.95
CA VAL A 104 8.84 -3.25 -39.15
C VAL A 104 9.47 -2.89 -37.82
N VAL A 105 10.29 -3.78 -37.28
CA VAL A 105 11.01 -3.58 -36.01
C VAL A 105 12.49 -3.75 -36.30
N PRO A 106 13.35 -2.81 -35.86
CA PRO A 106 14.80 -2.97 -35.97
C PRO A 106 15.25 -4.24 -35.23
N PRO A 107 16.28 -4.99 -35.72
CA PRO A 107 16.68 -6.27 -35.15
C PRO A 107 16.95 -6.25 -33.65
N ASP A 108 17.67 -5.23 -33.17
CA ASP A 108 18.02 -5.11 -31.74
C ASP A 108 16.77 -4.91 -30.87
N ALA A 109 15.85 -4.02 -31.30
CA ALA A 109 14.58 -3.79 -30.62
C ALA A 109 13.65 -5.01 -30.71
N ALA A 110 13.69 -5.76 -31.82
CA ALA A 110 12.93 -7.00 -31.97
C ALA A 110 13.40 -8.08 -30.99
N SER A 111 14.70 -8.25 -30.83
CA SER A 111 15.27 -9.23 -29.90
C SER A 111 14.86 -8.94 -28.46
N ALA A 112 15.01 -7.70 -28.01
CA ALA A 112 14.62 -7.28 -26.66
C ALA A 112 13.10 -7.41 -26.41
N LEU A 113 12.28 -6.99 -27.39
CA LEU A 113 10.82 -7.13 -27.30
C LEU A 113 10.38 -8.59 -27.19
N ILE A 114 10.94 -9.48 -28.03
CA ILE A 114 10.57 -10.89 -28.06
C ILE A 114 11.01 -11.61 -26.78
N GLU A 115 12.21 -11.32 -26.27
CA GLU A 115 12.72 -11.86 -25.02
C GLU A 115 11.84 -11.50 -23.83
N ASP A 116 11.52 -10.20 -23.68
CA ASP A 116 10.63 -9.70 -22.62
C ASP A 116 9.23 -10.31 -22.77
N ALA A 117 8.64 -10.29 -23.98
CA ALA A 117 7.29 -10.76 -24.22
C ALA A 117 7.10 -12.29 -24.01
N ARG A 118 8.11 -13.12 -24.28
CA ARG A 118 8.02 -14.56 -24.04
C ARG A 118 7.94 -14.92 -22.56
N SER A 119 8.61 -14.17 -21.72
CA SER A 119 8.62 -14.38 -20.25
C SER A 119 7.42 -13.73 -19.55
N ALA A 120 6.77 -12.77 -20.18
CA ALA A 120 5.71 -11.95 -19.60
C ALA A 120 4.42 -12.73 -19.32
N PRO A 121 3.78 -12.52 -18.17
CA PRO A 121 2.44 -13.05 -17.90
C PRO A 121 1.32 -12.34 -18.68
N LEU A 122 1.57 -11.09 -19.14
CA LEU A 122 0.63 -10.30 -19.92
C LEU A 122 1.38 -9.33 -20.85
N VAL A 123 0.95 -9.25 -22.08
CA VAL A 123 1.36 -8.26 -23.10
C VAL A 123 0.12 -7.49 -23.55
N LEU A 124 0.12 -6.17 -23.37
CA LEU A 124 -0.99 -5.31 -23.79
C LEU A 124 -0.55 -4.51 -25.02
N LEU A 125 -1.33 -4.63 -26.08
CA LEU A 125 -1.15 -3.90 -27.33
C LEU A 125 -2.21 -2.80 -27.44
N ARG A 126 -1.79 -1.57 -27.78
CA ARG A 126 -2.68 -0.43 -28.00
C ARG A 126 -2.44 0.15 -29.39
N GLY A 127 -3.35 -0.13 -30.33
CA GLY A 127 -3.30 0.45 -31.67
C GLY A 127 -3.77 1.90 -31.68
N ARG A 128 -2.97 2.77 -32.32
CA ARG A 128 -3.21 4.22 -32.45
C ARG A 128 -3.12 4.65 -33.90
N THR A 129 -3.78 5.76 -34.22
CA THR A 129 -3.68 6.42 -35.53
C THR A 129 -3.37 7.91 -35.39
N ASP A 130 -3.21 8.57 -36.53
CA ASP A 130 -3.14 10.02 -36.63
C ASP A 130 -4.49 10.66 -36.95
N GLY A 131 -5.59 9.92 -36.79
CA GLY A 131 -6.95 10.42 -36.94
C GLY A 131 -7.33 11.45 -35.90
N ALA A 132 -8.11 12.43 -36.29
CA ALA A 132 -8.65 13.45 -35.37
C ALA A 132 -9.94 12.98 -34.67
N THR A 133 -10.60 11.96 -35.22
CA THR A 133 -11.87 11.42 -34.71
C THR A 133 -11.87 9.89 -34.78
N ASP A 134 -12.77 9.26 -34.02
CA ASP A 134 -12.97 7.81 -34.01
C ASP A 134 -13.82 7.33 -35.24
N ALA A 135 -13.41 7.77 -36.43
CA ALA A 135 -14.05 7.30 -37.65
C ALA A 135 -13.92 5.78 -37.84
N PRO A 136 -14.89 5.08 -38.45
CA PRO A 136 -14.84 3.62 -38.66
C PRO A 136 -13.58 3.14 -39.42
N ALA A 137 -13.07 3.94 -40.34
CA ALA A 137 -11.83 3.65 -41.05
C ALA A 137 -10.60 3.71 -40.13
N GLU A 138 -10.53 4.70 -39.23
CA GLU A 138 -9.46 4.85 -38.25
C GLU A 138 -9.51 3.71 -37.22
N SER A 139 -10.70 3.36 -36.73
CA SER A 139 -10.90 2.21 -35.83
C SER A 139 -10.46 0.90 -36.46
N ARG A 140 -10.73 0.72 -37.75
CA ARG A 140 -10.30 -0.48 -38.49
C ARG A 140 -8.78 -0.57 -38.58
N ILE A 141 -8.11 0.52 -39.03
CA ILE A 141 -6.65 0.48 -39.23
C ILE A 141 -5.90 0.38 -37.90
N ALA A 142 -6.42 1.03 -36.82
CA ALA A 142 -5.84 0.87 -35.47
C ALA A 142 -5.90 -0.59 -34.99
N ARG A 143 -7.05 -1.24 -35.16
CA ARG A 143 -7.25 -2.66 -34.85
C ARG A 143 -6.36 -3.56 -35.67
N ASP A 144 -6.28 -3.33 -36.98
CA ASP A 144 -5.51 -4.18 -37.89
C ASP A 144 -4.00 -4.07 -37.60
N ARG A 145 -3.51 -2.89 -37.24
CA ARG A 145 -2.13 -2.70 -36.74
C ARG A 145 -1.88 -3.46 -35.44
N ALA A 146 -2.79 -3.36 -34.46
CA ALA A 146 -2.66 -4.09 -33.21
C ALA A 146 -2.64 -5.61 -33.44
N ASN A 147 -3.50 -6.12 -34.34
CA ASN A 147 -3.52 -7.53 -34.72
C ASN A 147 -2.24 -7.94 -35.46
N ALA A 148 -1.72 -7.13 -36.36
CA ALA A 148 -0.46 -7.41 -37.06
C ALA A 148 0.73 -7.55 -36.09
N VAL A 149 0.80 -6.68 -35.06
CA VAL A 149 1.81 -6.82 -33.99
C VAL A 149 1.57 -8.09 -33.15
N ARG A 150 0.30 -8.41 -32.82
CA ARG A 150 -0.02 -9.66 -32.15
C ARG A 150 0.45 -10.88 -32.95
N ASP A 151 0.14 -10.93 -34.22
CA ASP A 151 0.52 -12.06 -35.08
C ASP A 151 2.04 -12.16 -35.23
N TYR A 152 2.75 -11.03 -35.27
CA TYR A 152 4.21 -10.98 -35.24
C TYR A 152 4.78 -11.62 -33.97
N LEU A 153 4.24 -11.25 -32.78
CA LEU A 153 4.67 -11.80 -31.50
C LEU A 153 4.33 -13.29 -31.36
N VAL A 154 3.15 -13.71 -31.81
CA VAL A 154 2.75 -15.12 -31.84
C VAL A 154 3.69 -15.93 -32.75
N GLY A 155 4.00 -15.42 -33.95
CA GLY A 155 4.97 -16.02 -34.85
C GLY A 155 6.38 -16.11 -34.25
N ALA A 156 6.74 -15.22 -33.34
CA ALA A 156 7.97 -15.25 -32.57
C ALA A 156 7.89 -16.16 -31.33
N GLY A 157 6.79 -16.87 -31.08
CA GLY A 157 6.66 -17.86 -30.00
C GLY A 157 6.09 -17.30 -28.68
N VAL A 158 5.46 -16.13 -28.70
CA VAL A 158 4.70 -15.61 -27.54
C VAL A 158 3.33 -16.28 -27.49
N ASP A 159 2.92 -16.74 -26.32
CA ASP A 159 1.60 -17.38 -26.12
C ASP A 159 0.46 -16.40 -26.42
N PRO A 160 -0.42 -16.68 -27.40
CA PRO A 160 -1.55 -15.81 -27.74
C PRO A 160 -2.53 -15.57 -26.58
N ALA A 161 -2.61 -16.49 -25.62
CA ALA A 161 -3.46 -16.32 -24.44
C ALA A 161 -2.99 -15.18 -23.50
N ARG A 162 -1.72 -14.81 -23.57
CA ARG A 162 -1.11 -13.72 -22.79
C ARG A 162 -1.19 -12.37 -23.48
N ILE A 163 -1.59 -12.31 -24.76
CA ILE A 163 -1.65 -11.06 -25.52
C ILE A 163 -3.07 -10.49 -25.51
N ARG A 164 -3.19 -9.22 -25.15
CA ARG A 164 -4.43 -8.45 -25.23
C ARG A 164 -4.24 -7.31 -26.22
N ALA A 165 -4.95 -7.36 -27.33
CA ALA A 165 -4.94 -6.30 -28.35
C ALA A 165 -6.15 -5.40 -28.16
N THR A 166 -5.88 -4.12 -27.97
CA THR A 166 -6.86 -3.04 -27.89
C THR A 166 -6.55 -1.97 -28.93
N TYR A 167 -7.50 -1.10 -29.19
CA TYR A 167 -7.31 0.00 -30.12
C TYR A 167 -8.12 1.21 -29.66
N GLN A 168 -7.53 2.37 -29.84
CA GLN A 168 -8.17 3.66 -29.64
C GLN A 168 -7.63 4.56 -30.76
N PRO A 169 -8.39 4.78 -31.82
CA PRO A 169 -7.85 5.42 -33.02
C PRO A 169 -7.53 6.90 -32.80
N ALA A 170 -8.41 7.67 -32.16
CA ALA A 170 -8.23 9.09 -31.94
C ALA A 170 -7.86 9.42 -30.48
N GLY A 171 -7.30 10.58 -30.27
CA GLY A 171 -6.81 11.03 -28.96
C GLY A 171 -5.47 10.40 -28.57
N ASP A 172 -4.93 10.82 -27.43
CA ASP A 172 -3.66 10.34 -26.89
C ASP A 172 -2.52 10.33 -27.92
N HIS A 173 -2.37 11.47 -28.62
CA HIS A 173 -1.32 11.68 -29.60
C HIS A 173 0.05 11.79 -28.90
N ALA A 174 1.04 11.03 -29.38
CA ALA A 174 2.41 11.10 -28.88
C ALA A 174 3.17 12.34 -29.36
N ALA A 175 2.67 12.98 -30.42
CA ALA A 175 3.26 14.20 -30.99
C ALA A 175 2.18 15.07 -31.62
N ASP A 176 2.56 16.30 -31.91
CA ASP A 176 1.68 17.28 -32.59
C ASP A 176 1.15 16.74 -33.92
N ASN A 177 -0.17 16.55 -33.97
CA ASN A 177 -0.86 15.93 -35.10
C ASN A 177 -1.04 16.90 -36.30
N SER A 178 -0.63 18.16 -36.15
CA SER A 178 -0.65 19.15 -37.27
C SER A 178 0.50 18.96 -38.25
N SER A 179 1.62 18.36 -37.79
CA SER A 179 2.82 18.16 -38.60
C SER A 179 2.87 16.76 -39.24
N PRO A 180 3.46 16.60 -40.45
CA PRO A 180 3.65 15.30 -41.07
C PRO A 180 4.49 14.33 -40.22
N SER A 181 5.53 14.83 -39.55
CA SER A 181 6.37 14.05 -38.65
C SER A 181 5.62 13.58 -37.42
N GLY A 182 4.82 14.47 -36.80
CA GLY A 182 3.97 14.14 -35.66
C GLY A 182 2.91 13.09 -36.00
N LYS A 183 2.26 13.23 -37.18
CA LYS A 183 1.36 12.17 -37.68
C LYS A 183 2.07 10.81 -37.79
N GLY A 184 3.32 10.81 -38.30
CA GLY A 184 4.13 9.60 -38.36
C GLY A 184 4.39 8.97 -37.00
N MET A 185 4.59 9.77 -35.96
CA MET A 185 4.75 9.29 -34.58
C MET A 185 3.43 8.80 -33.96
N ASN A 186 2.29 9.36 -34.38
CA ASN A 186 0.97 8.99 -33.89
C ASN A 186 0.47 7.66 -34.48
N ARG A 187 0.90 7.30 -35.70
CA ARG A 187 0.62 5.99 -36.33
C ARG A 187 1.47 4.91 -35.66
N ARG A 188 1.04 4.42 -34.53
CA ARG A 188 1.83 3.50 -33.70
C ARG A 188 1.00 2.40 -33.05
N VAL A 189 1.68 1.34 -32.64
CA VAL A 189 1.20 0.39 -31.63
C VAL A 189 2.14 0.44 -30.44
N GLU A 190 1.59 0.74 -29.30
CA GLU A 190 2.26 0.66 -28.01
C GLU A 190 2.15 -0.76 -27.48
N ILE A 191 3.28 -1.33 -27.04
CA ILE A 191 3.39 -2.69 -26.54
C ILE A 191 3.87 -2.55 -25.09
N GLU A 192 2.99 -2.81 -24.15
CA GLU A 192 3.32 -2.82 -22.73
C GLU A 192 3.46 -4.27 -22.25
N VAL A 193 4.67 -4.63 -21.87
CA VAL A 193 5.03 -5.96 -21.40
C VAL A 193 5.05 -5.94 -19.89
N TYR A 194 4.10 -6.65 -19.28
CA TYR A 194 3.92 -6.74 -17.84
C TYR A 194 4.82 -7.83 -17.26
N ARG A 195 5.62 -7.51 -16.26
CA ARG A 195 6.45 -8.50 -15.54
C ARG A 195 5.68 -9.23 -14.44
N ALA A 196 4.55 -8.69 -14.02
CA ALA A 196 3.61 -9.32 -13.11
C ALA A 196 2.18 -9.01 -13.53
N LEU A 197 1.24 -9.89 -13.22
CA LEU A 197 -0.18 -9.62 -13.46
C LEU A 197 -0.65 -8.45 -12.59
N PRO A 198 -1.42 -7.50 -13.14
CA PRO A 198 -2.05 -6.46 -12.35
C PRO A 198 -2.93 -7.07 -11.26
N VAL A 199 -2.70 -6.70 -10.02
CA VAL A 199 -3.53 -7.14 -8.89
C VAL A 199 -4.59 -6.08 -8.67
N ALA A 200 -5.87 -6.48 -8.68
CA ALA A 200 -6.95 -5.59 -8.28
C ALA A 200 -6.82 -5.33 -6.76
N VAL A 201 -6.43 -4.12 -6.38
CA VAL A 201 -6.52 -3.69 -5.00
C VAL A 201 -7.98 -3.33 -4.75
N SER A 202 -8.74 -4.24 -4.14
CA SER A 202 -10.05 -3.92 -3.60
C SER A 202 -9.84 -2.93 -2.46
N SER A 203 -10.05 -1.64 -2.71
CA SER A 203 -10.21 -0.69 -1.63
C SER A 203 -11.54 -1.02 -0.94
N SER A 204 -11.49 -1.88 0.06
CA SER A 204 -12.55 -1.97 1.06
C SER A 204 -12.52 -0.64 1.81
N ALA A 205 -13.23 0.34 1.28
CA ALA A 205 -13.67 1.47 2.06
C ALA A 205 -14.57 0.87 3.14
N ALA A 206 -13.99 0.58 4.28
CA ALA A 206 -14.74 0.29 5.48
C ALA A 206 -15.66 1.49 5.70
N ALA A 207 -16.94 1.31 5.43
CA ALA A 207 -17.96 2.20 5.93
C ALA A 207 -17.84 2.15 7.47
N MET A 208 -17.25 3.18 8.03
CA MET A 208 -17.34 3.44 9.47
C MET A 208 -18.78 3.84 9.77
N PRO A 209 -19.41 3.21 10.79
CA PRO A 209 -20.73 3.56 11.23
C PRO A 209 -20.79 4.95 11.84
#